data_d52221c3583a8fb674353ba3663eebe5
#
_entry.id   d52221c3583a8fb674353ba3663eebe5
#
_cell.length_a   1.000
_cell.length_b   1.000
_cell.length_c   1.000
_cell.angle_alpha   90.00
_cell.angle_beta   90.00
_cell.angle_gamma   90.00
#
_symmetry.space_group_name_H-M   'P 1'
#
loop_
_entity.id
_entity.type
_entity.pdbx_description
1 polymer ?
#
loop_
_entity_poly.entity_id
_entity_poly.type
_entity_poly.pdbx_seq_one_letter_code
_entity_poly.pdbx_strand_id
1 'polypeptide(L)'
;VKSWAKVAAVGLTAATLGLLPFNGAHGVSSGKVEFSPRIVHGLDGKAGQFPYLAALLDTKELQQKGAFQAQFCAATLTSPTTLVSAAHCVVDQKTGEQSMAADITAGFARNLDSSTIRLIQVINVSVHPEYDIETSQNDIAVLTLATPIDDIPTLDPLIPELAAEYTSAGTSAQVAGWGNTAVSGNKYPTVFQVGDLVIFPDASCGGGKRNRVDGINFNGFTDREVNNTVMICAAGVNSSLKIVDACQGDSGGPLIATGSAGPKLVGIVSWGEDCASSFPGVYSRVSSLSAFLQGAGAMPASAPKTAPTVYVIPLFGELKISMTGNLGGTAVTQYAATVVGPSPSDPTTTQTFICFAAPTKRSASGMCSVFGLLTGFQYAVTAISANELGNSPASEPIFATPTDQPIAGEITSVKFSGLRARFNVTPSIANKSRIKTERVICTPVGAGATRSARISHESAVVRNLTQSRYRCVIRIVTEAGSADSPIKTVRR
;
A
#
# COMPACT_ATOMS: atom_id res chain seq x y z
N VAL A 1 60.26 -6.23 2.69
CA VAL A 1 61.14 -7.31 3.07
C VAL A 1 60.33 -8.60 2.90
N LYS A 2 60.47 -9.22 1.80
CA LYS A 2 60.88 -10.59 1.40
C LYS A 2 60.71 -11.62 2.53
N SER A 3 60.06 -12.81 2.33
CA SER A 3 60.63 -13.95 1.60
C SER A 3 59.63 -15.13 1.65
N TRP A 4 59.24 -15.74 0.52
CA TRP A 4 59.58 -17.04 -0.05
C TRP A 4 59.30 -18.29 0.83
N ALA A 5 58.34 -19.14 0.44
CA ALA A 5 58.32 -20.32 -0.44
C ALA A 5 58.72 -21.64 0.26
N LYS A 6 57.93 -22.67 0.08
CA LYS A 6 58.36 -23.93 -0.57
C LYS A 6 57.19 -24.90 -0.80
N VAL A 7 57.17 -25.41 -2.01
CA VAL A 7 56.45 -26.53 -2.57
C VAL A 7 57.01 -27.85 -2.03
N ALA A 8 56.15 -28.84 -1.79
CA ALA A 8 56.55 -30.26 -1.79
C ALA A 8 55.47 -31.08 -2.48
N ALA A 9 55.87 -31.65 -3.61
CA ALA A 9 55.17 -32.68 -4.38
C ALA A 9 55.59 -34.06 -3.88
N VAL A 10 54.64 -34.97 -3.73
CA VAL A 10 54.86 -36.45 -3.65
C VAL A 10 53.62 -37.04 -4.25
N GLY A 11 53.60 -37.74 -5.36
CA GLY A 11 54.27 -38.91 -5.78
C GLY A 11 53.17 -39.92 -6.10
N LEU A 12 52.87 -40.18 -7.44
CA LEU A 12 51.97 -41.24 -7.93
C LEU A 12 52.47 -42.62 -7.50
N THR A 13 51.54 -43.47 -7.03
CA THR A 13 51.65 -44.91 -7.23
C THR A 13 50.41 -45.48 -7.84
N ALA A 14 50.54 -46.01 -9.04
CA ALA A 14 49.53 -46.79 -9.72
C ALA A 14 49.37 -48.18 -9.09
N ALA A 15 48.19 -48.57 -8.78
CA ALA A 15 47.85 -49.96 -8.46
C ALA A 15 46.79 -50.43 -9.46
N THR A 16 47.19 -51.28 -10.36
CA THR A 16 46.36 -52.10 -11.25
C THR A 16 45.69 -53.20 -10.45
N LEU A 17 44.35 -53.27 -10.46
CA LEU A 17 43.60 -54.46 -10.07
C LEU A 17 42.42 -54.69 -11.04
N GLY A 18 42.49 -55.81 -11.68
CA GLY A 18 41.63 -56.86 -12.09
C GLY A 18 40.17 -56.52 -12.50
N LEU A 19 39.95 -56.70 -13.82
CA LEU A 19 38.63 -56.88 -14.41
C LEU A 19 38.03 -58.23 -14.00
N LEU A 20 36.87 -58.19 -13.32
CA LEU A 20 35.93 -59.30 -13.28
C LEU A 20 34.62 -58.90 -13.95
N PRO A 21 34.01 -59.78 -14.76
CA PRO A 21 32.78 -59.47 -15.47
C PRO A 21 31.57 -59.61 -14.53
N PHE A 22 30.83 -58.54 -14.33
CA PHE A 22 29.50 -58.62 -13.75
C PHE A 22 28.45 -58.68 -14.85
N ASN A 23 27.94 -59.85 -15.12
CA ASN A 23 26.66 -60.08 -15.78
C ASN A 23 25.53 -59.84 -14.73
N GLY A 24 24.65 -58.90 -15.01
CA GLY A 24 23.46 -58.67 -14.19
C GLY A 24 22.70 -57.47 -14.73
N ALA A 25 22.05 -57.62 -15.87
CA ALA A 25 21.05 -56.65 -16.34
C ALA A 25 19.81 -56.79 -15.47
N HIS A 26 19.71 -56.01 -14.38
CA HIS A 26 18.41 -55.73 -13.77
C HIS A 26 17.81 -54.52 -14.48
N GLY A 27 16.78 -54.80 -15.27
CA GLY A 27 15.93 -53.77 -15.87
C GLY A 27 15.38 -52.85 -14.80
N VAL A 28 15.88 -51.59 -14.75
CA VAL A 28 15.19 -50.53 -14.05
C VAL A 28 13.93 -50.26 -14.83
N SER A 29 12.81 -50.75 -14.31
CA SER A 29 11.48 -50.33 -14.72
C SER A 29 11.45 -48.81 -14.63
N SER A 30 11.41 -48.13 -15.77
CA SER A 30 11.07 -46.72 -15.86
C SER A 30 9.60 -46.59 -15.47
N GLY A 31 9.35 -46.55 -14.17
CA GLY A 31 8.08 -46.05 -13.65
C GLY A 31 7.90 -44.65 -14.18
N LYS A 32 6.98 -44.47 -15.13
CA LYS A 32 6.45 -43.15 -15.45
C LYS A 32 5.98 -42.54 -14.13
N VAL A 33 6.69 -41.53 -13.63
CA VAL A 33 6.17 -40.65 -12.60
C VAL A 33 5.01 -39.91 -13.28
N GLU A 34 3.80 -40.36 -13.06
CA GLU A 34 2.60 -39.61 -13.40
C GLU A 34 2.57 -38.37 -12.52
N PHE A 35 2.97 -37.25 -13.08
CA PHE A 35 2.71 -35.93 -12.49
C PHE A 35 1.21 -35.68 -12.57
N SER A 36 0.49 -35.94 -11.48
CA SER A 36 -0.89 -35.46 -11.35
C SER A 36 -0.85 -33.95 -11.11
N PRO A 37 -1.52 -33.13 -11.94
CA PRO A 37 -1.53 -31.67 -11.79
C PRO A 37 -2.32 -31.25 -10.52
N ARG A 38 -1.80 -30.25 -9.77
CA ARG A 38 -2.28 -29.90 -8.42
C ARG A 38 -1.83 -28.49 -8.03
N ILE A 39 -2.58 -27.66 -7.24
CA ILE A 39 -2.71 -26.23 -7.50
C ILE A 39 -2.63 -26.17 -8.99
N VAL A 40 -3.43 -25.62 -9.74
CA VAL A 40 -3.38 -26.00 -11.15
C VAL A 40 -1.93 -26.13 -11.63
N HIS A 41 -1.49 -27.36 -11.95
CA HIS A 41 -0.12 -27.73 -12.34
C HIS A 41 0.99 -27.59 -11.23
N GLY A 42 0.62 -27.50 -9.95
CA GLY A 42 1.54 -27.54 -8.81
C GLY A 42 2.03 -28.95 -8.44
N LEU A 43 2.56 -29.11 -7.23
CA LEU A 43 3.10 -30.36 -6.70
C LEU A 43 2.51 -30.68 -5.32
N ASP A 44 2.48 -31.96 -4.91
CA ASP A 44 2.14 -32.34 -3.53
C ASP A 44 3.07 -31.67 -2.53
N GLY A 45 2.51 -31.02 -1.54
CA GLY A 45 3.28 -30.48 -0.42
C GLY A 45 4.00 -31.58 0.35
N LYS A 46 5.22 -31.32 0.76
CA LYS A 46 6.03 -32.24 1.56
C LYS A 46 5.63 -32.17 3.04
N ALA A 47 5.87 -33.24 3.79
CA ALA A 47 5.68 -33.22 5.24
C ALA A 47 6.54 -32.11 5.88
N GLY A 48 5.92 -31.28 6.73
CA GLY A 48 6.58 -30.18 7.42
C GLY A 48 6.97 -28.97 6.53
N GLN A 49 6.57 -28.93 5.26
CA GLN A 49 6.95 -27.83 4.35
C GLN A 49 6.28 -26.49 4.74
N PHE A 50 5.00 -26.50 5.05
CA PHE A 50 4.24 -25.33 5.48
C PHE A 50 3.42 -25.65 6.73
N PRO A 51 4.08 -25.78 7.89
CA PRO A 51 3.40 -26.18 9.13
C PRO A 51 2.39 -25.14 9.62
N TYR A 52 2.52 -23.90 9.23
CA TYR A 52 1.63 -22.78 9.51
C TYR A 52 0.40 -22.69 8.59
N LEU A 53 0.31 -23.57 7.57
CA LEU A 53 -0.85 -23.61 6.69
C LEU A 53 -2.03 -24.30 7.42
N ALA A 54 -3.17 -23.64 7.47
CA ALA A 54 -4.42 -24.16 8.03
C ALA A 54 -5.51 -24.24 6.98
N ALA A 55 -6.33 -25.26 7.02
CA ALA A 55 -7.61 -25.32 6.33
C ALA A 55 -8.69 -24.63 7.18
N LEU A 56 -9.53 -23.80 6.58
CA LEU A 56 -10.77 -23.33 7.21
C LEU A 56 -11.90 -24.31 6.87
N LEU A 57 -12.52 -24.84 7.90
CA LEU A 57 -13.52 -25.91 7.83
C LEU A 57 -14.86 -25.40 8.38
N ASP A 58 -15.94 -25.62 7.64
CA ASP A 58 -17.28 -25.44 8.18
C ASP A 58 -17.49 -26.44 9.32
N THR A 59 -17.77 -25.95 10.53
CA THR A 59 -17.86 -26.77 11.75
C THR A 59 -18.97 -27.82 11.66
N LYS A 60 -20.08 -27.49 11.01
CA LYS A 60 -21.22 -28.42 10.84
C LYS A 60 -20.91 -29.50 9.81
N GLU A 61 -20.35 -29.10 8.65
CA GLU A 61 -19.92 -30.05 7.62
C GLU A 61 -18.80 -30.97 8.14
N LEU A 62 -17.86 -30.43 8.94
CA LEU A 62 -16.79 -31.20 9.57
C LEU A 62 -17.35 -32.37 10.43
N GLN A 63 -18.39 -32.10 11.22
CA GLN A 63 -19.03 -33.11 12.06
C GLN A 63 -19.77 -34.20 11.26
N GLN A 64 -20.28 -33.84 10.08
CA GLN A 64 -21.10 -34.75 9.27
C GLN A 64 -20.29 -35.49 8.21
N LYS A 65 -19.27 -34.88 7.63
CA LYS A 65 -18.60 -35.36 6.41
C LYS A 65 -17.08 -35.44 6.52
N GLY A 66 -16.49 -34.96 7.63
CA GLY A 66 -15.04 -34.91 7.82
C GLY A 66 -14.35 -33.71 7.22
N ALA A 67 -13.06 -33.54 7.54
CA ALA A 67 -12.32 -32.30 7.26
C ALA A 67 -12.14 -31.99 5.77
N PHE A 68 -11.92 -33.02 4.95
CA PHE A 68 -11.78 -32.85 3.51
C PHE A 68 -13.01 -32.21 2.85
N GLN A 69 -14.19 -32.66 3.25
CA GLN A 69 -15.45 -32.16 2.68
C GLN A 69 -15.89 -30.82 3.28
N ALA A 70 -15.46 -30.55 4.50
CA ALA A 70 -15.78 -29.33 5.22
C ALA A 70 -14.87 -28.14 4.83
N GLN A 71 -13.78 -28.38 4.10
CA GLN A 71 -12.83 -27.32 3.73
C GLN A 71 -13.44 -26.39 2.69
N PHE A 72 -13.40 -25.09 2.98
CA PHE A 72 -13.91 -24.07 2.09
C PHE A 72 -12.87 -22.99 1.73
N CYS A 73 -11.90 -22.74 2.61
CA CYS A 73 -10.81 -21.78 2.43
C CYS A 73 -9.53 -22.27 3.13
N ALA A 74 -8.45 -21.53 2.99
CA ALA A 74 -7.22 -21.70 3.72
C ALA A 74 -6.90 -20.48 4.59
N ALA A 75 -5.94 -20.62 5.50
CA ALA A 75 -5.43 -19.54 6.34
C ALA A 75 -3.96 -19.79 6.71
N THR A 76 -3.32 -18.78 7.27
CA THR A 76 -1.90 -18.83 7.70
C THR A 76 -1.79 -18.50 9.17
N LEU A 77 -1.14 -19.37 9.97
CA LEU A 77 -0.81 -19.10 11.37
C LEU A 77 0.31 -18.06 11.45
N THR A 78 -0.01 -16.87 11.96
CA THR A 78 0.92 -15.72 12.07
C THR A 78 1.35 -15.42 13.50
N SER A 79 0.58 -15.92 14.49
CA SER A 79 0.97 -15.97 15.90
C SER A 79 0.40 -17.24 16.53
N PRO A 80 0.78 -17.63 17.75
CA PRO A 80 0.23 -18.83 18.41
C PRO A 80 -1.31 -18.87 18.45
N THR A 81 -1.97 -17.73 18.40
CA THR A 81 -3.43 -17.63 18.54
C THR A 81 -4.13 -17.00 17.34
N THR A 82 -3.43 -16.60 16.30
CA THR A 82 -4.06 -15.89 15.17
C THR A 82 -3.75 -16.50 13.82
N LEU A 83 -4.79 -16.60 13.00
CA LEU A 83 -4.74 -16.93 11.59
C LEU A 83 -5.04 -15.70 10.76
N VAL A 84 -4.37 -15.58 9.62
CA VAL A 84 -4.69 -14.61 8.57
C VAL A 84 -5.29 -15.33 7.37
N SER A 85 -6.41 -14.85 6.87
CA SER A 85 -7.13 -15.36 5.71
C SER A 85 -7.74 -14.22 4.89
N ALA A 86 -8.48 -14.53 3.84
CA ALA A 86 -9.22 -13.55 3.05
C ALA A 86 -10.55 -13.17 3.73
N ALA A 87 -10.99 -11.92 3.54
CA ALA A 87 -12.28 -11.46 4.05
C ALA A 87 -13.45 -12.19 3.36
N HIS A 88 -13.33 -12.45 2.05
CA HIS A 88 -14.38 -13.15 1.30
C HIS A 88 -14.63 -14.59 1.78
N CYS A 89 -13.70 -15.19 2.52
CA CYS A 89 -13.89 -16.48 3.14
C CYS A 89 -14.88 -16.46 4.34
N VAL A 90 -15.03 -15.29 4.96
CA VAL A 90 -15.78 -15.12 6.21
C VAL A 90 -16.87 -14.04 6.10
N VAL A 91 -17.11 -13.53 4.90
CA VAL A 91 -18.20 -12.59 4.58
C VAL A 91 -19.01 -13.16 3.43
N ASP A 92 -20.30 -13.32 3.62
CA ASP A 92 -21.21 -13.74 2.55
C ASP A 92 -21.26 -12.70 1.44
N GLN A 93 -20.90 -13.09 0.22
CA GLN A 93 -20.73 -12.20 -0.92
C GLN A 93 -22.05 -11.61 -1.46
N LYS A 94 -23.20 -12.11 -1.00
CA LYS A 94 -24.52 -11.63 -1.41
C LYS A 94 -25.17 -10.72 -0.37
N THR A 95 -25.00 -11.06 0.91
CA THR A 95 -25.64 -10.35 2.02
C THR A 95 -24.71 -9.36 2.70
N GLY A 96 -23.39 -9.53 2.58
CA GLY A 96 -22.38 -8.77 3.31
C GLY A 96 -22.28 -9.17 4.79
N GLU A 97 -22.98 -10.22 5.23
CA GLU A 97 -22.96 -10.67 6.61
C GLU A 97 -21.68 -11.45 6.92
N GLN A 98 -21.07 -11.16 8.06
CA GLN A 98 -19.90 -11.87 8.54
C GLN A 98 -20.30 -13.18 9.18
N SER A 99 -19.59 -14.27 8.87
CA SER A 99 -19.76 -15.58 9.48
C SER A 99 -19.53 -15.55 10.99
N MET A 100 -20.29 -16.33 11.73
CA MET A 100 -20.04 -16.51 13.17
C MET A 100 -18.76 -17.32 13.39
N ALA A 101 -17.93 -16.90 14.34
CA ALA A 101 -16.70 -17.61 14.66
C ALA A 101 -16.94 -19.09 15.02
N ALA A 102 -18.08 -19.39 15.66
CA ALA A 102 -18.47 -20.76 16.04
C ALA A 102 -18.70 -21.70 14.85
N ASP A 103 -18.97 -21.16 13.66
CA ASP A 103 -19.17 -21.95 12.44
C ASP A 103 -17.86 -22.33 11.75
N ILE A 104 -16.70 -21.88 12.27
CA ILE A 104 -15.40 -22.05 11.65
C ILE A 104 -14.46 -22.83 12.57
N THR A 105 -13.94 -23.95 12.07
CA THR A 105 -12.88 -24.73 12.71
C THR A 105 -11.62 -24.67 11.86
N ALA A 106 -10.46 -24.41 12.46
CA ALA A 106 -9.15 -24.47 11.80
C ALA A 106 -8.59 -25.88 11.87
N GLY A 107 -8.15 -26.43 10.73
CA GLY A 107 -7.55 -27.76 10.62
C GLY A 107 -6.09 -27.69 10.17
N PHE A 108 -5.18 -28.28 10.95
CA PHE A 108 -3.76 -28.33 10.63
C PHE A 108 -3.36 -29.76 10.31
N ALA A 109 -3.09 -30.05 9.05
CA ALA A 109 -2.58 -31.31 8.56
C ALA A 109 -2.01 -31.16 7.15
N ARG A 110 -1.12 -32.07 6.75
CA ARG A 110 -0.73 -32.18 5.34
C ARG A 110 -1.87 -32.77 4.49
N ASN A 111 -2.58 -33.75 5.05
CA ASN A 111 -3.67 -34.48 4.41
C ASN A 111 -4.95 -34.30 5.24
N LEU A 112 -6.00 -33.75 4.65
CA LEU A 112 -7.27 -33.49 5.33
C LEU A 112 -8.08 -34.78 5.66
N ASP A 113 -7.75 -35.91 5.01
CA ASP A 113 -8.30 -37.21 5.37
C ASP A 113 -7.52 -37.91 6.52
N SER A 114 -6.51 -37.22 7.09
CA SER A 114 -5.72 -37.81 8.18
C SER A 114 -6.51 -37.88 9.47
N SER A 115 -6.43 -39.04 10.17
CA SER A 115 -6.97 -39.18 11.53
C SER A 115 -6.18 -38.36 12.57
N THR A 116 -5.03 -37.80 12.21
CA THR A 116 -4.16 -36.97 13.09
C THR A 116 -4.27 -35.49 12.81
N ILE A 117 -5.31 -35.02 12.10
CA ILE A 117 -5.58 -33.63 11.90
C ILE A 117 -5.79 -32.90 13.24
N ARG A 118 -5.07 -31.79 13.44
CA ARG A 118 -5.28 -30.97 14.63
C ARG A 118 -6.37 -29.95 14.34
N LEU A 119 -7.45 -30.02 15.09
CA LEU A 119 -8.65 -29.19 14.96
C LEU A 119 -8.71 -28.17 16.09
N ILE A 120 -8.90 -26.90 15.80
CA ILE A 120 -9.03 -25.83 16.79
C ILE A 120 -10.18 -24.92 16.38
N GLN A 121 -11.10 -24.67 17.33
CA GLN A 121 -12.25 -23.78 17.12
C GLN A 121 -11.77 -22.33 16.97
N VAL A 122 -12.36 -21.59 16.03
CA VAL A 122 -12.24 -20.14 15.94
C VAL A 122 -13.21 -19.49 16.93
N ILE A 123 -12.74 -18.48 17.67
CA ILE A 123 -13.54 -17.77 18.69
C ILE A 123 -13.79 -16.30 18.36
N ASN A 124 -13.04 -15.74 17.40
CA ASN A 124 -13.27 -14.39 16.92
C ASN A 124 -12.87 -14.26 15.45
N VAL A 125 -13.60 -13.43 14.71
CA VAL A 125 -13.33 -13.06 13.31
C VAL A 125 -13.30 -11.55 13.23
N SER A 126 -12.20 -11.01 12.73
CA SER A 126 -12.02 -9.57 12.46
C SER A 126 -11.81 -9.37 10.97
N VAL A 127 -12.73 -8.73 10.29
CA VAL A 127 -12.66 -8.37 8.87
C VAL A 127 -12.11 -6.96 8.73
N HIS A 128 -11.33 -6.70 7.69
CA HIS A 128 -10.84 -5.35 7.41
C HIS A 128 -12.03 -4.38 7.24
N PRO A 129 -12.07 -3.25 7.96
CA PRO A 129 -13.26 -2.37 7.98
C PRO A 129 -13.56 -1.71 6.62
N GLU A 130 -12.58 -1.66 5.73
CA GLU A 130 -12.72 -1.14 4.37
C GLU A 130 -12.68 -2.28 3.32
N TYR A 131 -13.02 -3.51 3.71
CA TYR A 131 -13.21 -4.58 2.74
C TYR A 131 -14.37 -4.25 1.80
N ASP A 132 -14.12 -4.29 0.51
CA ASP A 132 -15.09 -4.00 -0.53
C ASP A 132 -15.43 -5.28 -1.31
N ILE A 133 -16.66 -5.75 -1.20
CA ILE A 133 -17.13 -7.00 -1.82
C ILE A 133 -17.10 -6.91 -3.35
N GLU A 134 -17.42 -5.73 -3.92
CA GLU A 134 -17.52 -5.57 -5.38
C GLU A 134 -16.15 -5.54 -6.07
N THR A 135 -15.16 -4.96 -5.39
CA THR A 135 -13.82 -4.77 -5.96
C THR A 135 -12.77 -5.69 -5.34
N SER A 136 -13.12 -6.44 -4.29
CA SER A 136 -12.19 -7.24 -3.46
C SER A 136 -11.00 -6.45 -2.92
N GLN A 137 -11.10 -5.12 -2.79
CA GLN A 137 -10.08 -4.33 -2.12
C GLN A 137 -10.09 -4.62 -0.62
N ASN A 138 -8.89 -4.64 -0.01
CA ASN A 138 -8.70 -4.97 1.41
C ASN A 138 -9.28 -6.34 1.81
N ASP A 139 -9.20 -7.32 0.92
CA ASP A 139 -9.70 -8.68 1.12
C ASP A 139 -8.81 -9.46 2.10
N ILE A 140 -8.93 -9.14 3.39
CA ILE A 140 -8.16 -9.73 4.48
C ILE A 140 -9.01 -9.82 5.75
N ALA A 141 -8.85 -10.94 6.47
CA ALA A 141 -9.45 -11.16 7.78
C ALA A 141 -8.44 -11.82 8.73
N VAL A 142 -8.63 -11.58 10.03
CA VAL A 142 -7.89 -12.25 11.13
C VAL A 142 -8.86 -13.07 11.96
N LEU A 143 -8.51 -14.34 12.19
CA LEU A 143 -9.29 -15.26 12.99
C LEU A 143 -8.49 -15.61 14.26
N THR A 144 -9.16 -15.57 15.42
CA THR A 144 -8.55 -15.94 16.71
C THR A 144 -8.90 -17.36 17.08
N LEU A 145 -7.91 -18.16 17.43
CA LEU A 145 -8.03 -19.54 17.85
C LEU A 145 -8.40 -19.64 19.34
N ALA A 146 -9.21 -20.65 19.70
CA ALA A 146 -9.62 -20.91 21.07
C ALA A 146 -8.45 -21.35 21.97
N THR A 147 -7.45 -22.01 21.39
CA THR A 147 -6.25 -22.48 22.11
C THR A 147 -5.00 -22.11 21.32
N PRO A 148 -3.92 -21.68 22.01
CA PRO A 148 -2.68 -21.35 21.33
C PRO A 148 -1.99 -22.59 20.75
N ILE A 149 -1.18 -22.35 19.71
CA ILE A 149 -0.32 -23.33 19.05
C ILE A 149 1.13 -22.89 19.22
N ASP A 150 1.87 -23.51 20.11
CA ASP A 150 3.26 -23.13 20.45
C ASP A 150 4.28 -24.15 19.93
N ASP A 151 3.83 -25.27 19.36
CA ASP A 151 4.65 -26.41 18.93
C ASP A 151 4.92 -26.45 17.42
N ILE A 152 4.38 -25.51 16.65
CA ILE A 152 4.68 -25.33 15.25
C ILE A 152 5.08 -23.88 14.96
N PRO A 153 5.99 -23.65 13.98
CA PRO A 153 6.40 -22.29 13.63
C PRO A 153 5.25 -21.52 13.00
N THR A 154 5.26 -20.21 13.23
CA THR A 154 4.38 -19.24 12.58
C THR A 154 5.06 -18.67 11.32
N LEU A 155 4.29 -18.06 10.42
CA LEU A 155 4.80 -17.30 9.28
C LEU A 155 4.56 -15.82 9.52
N ASP A 156 5.64 -15.05 9.64
CA ASP A 156 5.53 -13.60 9.85
C ASP A 156 4.89 -12.91 8.64
N PRO A 157 3.89 -12.05 8.84
CA PRO A 157 3.41 -11.15 7.79
C PRO A 157 4.50 -10.16 7.37
N LEU A 158 4.56 -9.85 6.07
CA LEU A 158 5.54 -8.92 5.52
C LEU A 158 5.29 -7.49 6.02
N ILE A 159 6.30 -6.90 6.63
CA ILE A 159 6.29 -5.48 7.01
C ILE A 159 6.62 -4.59 5.81
N PRO A 160 6.11 -3.33 5.74
CA PRO A 160 6.34 -2.42 4.62
C PRO A 160 7.81 -2.13 4.32
N GLU A 161 8.66 -2.09 5.35
CA GLU A 161 10.08 -1.79 5.23
C GLU A 161 10.86 -2.84 4.40
N LEU A 162 10.35 -4.07 4.37
CA LEU A 162 10.92 -5.17 3.58
C LEU A 162 10.21 -5.36 2.23
N ALA A 163 9.14 -4.62 1.96
CA ALA A 163 8.32 -4.84 0.78
C ALA A 163 9.12 -4.77 -0.54
N ALA A 164 10.05 -3.83 -0.66
CA ALA A 164 10.87 -3.67 -1.85
C ALA A 164 11.73 -4.91 -2.16
N GLU A 165 12.20 -5.62 -1.14
CA GLU A 165 12.99 -6.85 -1.31
C GLU A 165 12.09 -8.04 -1.69
N TYR A 166 10.96 -8.20 -1.00
CA TYR A 166 10.15 -9.40 -1.08
C TYR A 166 9.09 -9.38 -2.19
N THR A 167 8.71 -8.19 -2.67
CA THR A 167 7.62 -8.01 -3.65
C THR A 167 8.04 -7.30 -4.94
N SER A 168 9.34 -7.20 -5.21
CA SER A 168 9.84 -6.71 -6.49
C SER A 168 9.41 -7.64 -7.64
N ALA A 169 9.24 -7.08 -8.83
CA ALA A 169 8.93 -7.84 -10.03
C ALA A 169 9.97 -8.93 -10.28
N GLY A 170 9.52 -10.16 -10.52
CA GLY A 170 10.37 -11.32 -10.75
C GLY A 170 10.83 -12.03 -9.46
N THR A 171 10.48 -11.53 -8.26
CA THR A 171 10.74 -12.25 -7.02
C THR A 171 10.00 -13.59 -7.02
N SER A 172 10.74 -14.68 -6.71
CA SER A 172 10.16 -16.01 -6.57
C SER A 172 9.27 -16.08 -5.33
N ALA A 173 8.11 -16.68 -5.51
CA ALA A 173 7.13 -16.88 -4.44
C ALA A 173 6.53 -18.30 -4.54
N GLN A 174 5.89 -18.73 -3.45
CA GLN A 174 5.15 -19.99 -3.40
C GLN A 174 3.74 -19.75 -2.90
N VAL A 175 2.78 -20.48 -3.48
CA VAL A 175 1.40 -20.56 -2.98
C VAL A 175 1.12 -21.96 -2.51
N ALA A 176 0.30 -22.12 -1.47
CA ALA A 176 -0.06 -23.42 -0.92
C ALA A 176 -1.53 -23.49 -0.49
N GLY A 177 -2.18 -24.65 -0.73
CA GLY A 177 -3.57 -24.86 -0.35
C GLY A 177 -4.14 -26.21 -0.82
N TRP A 178 -5.44 -26.41 -0.61
CA TRP A 178 -6.20 -27.61 -1.01
C TRP A 178 -7.22 -27.33 -2.11
N GLY A 179 -7.03 -26.25 -2.84
CA GLY A 179 -7.93 -25.82 -3.90
C GLY A 179 -8.00 -26.77 -5.09
N ASN A 180 -8.89 -26.44 -6.01
CA ASN A 180 -9.11 -27.20 -7.23
C ASN A 180 -7.83 -27.29 -8.07
N THR A 181 -7.52 -28.48 -8.55
CA THR A 181 -6.29 -28.80 -9.29
C THR A 181 -6.51 -28.92 -10.80
N ALA A 182 -7.76 -28.78 -11.24
CA ALA A 182 -8.13 -28.90 -12.65
C ALA A 182 -8.44 -27.54 -13.27
N VAL A 183 -7.95 -27.31 -14.48
CA VAL A 183 -8.30 -26.12 -15.29
C VAL A 183 -9.80 -26.10 -15.63
N SER A 184 -10.41 -27.27 -15.78
CA SER A 184 -11.84 -27.44 -16.01
C SER A 184 -12.40 -28.59 -15.17
N GLY A 185 -13.59 -28.39 -14.60
CA GLY A 185 -14.21 -29.34 -13.67
C GLY A 185 -13.66 -29.19 -12.25
N ASN A 186 -14.05 -30.12 -11.37
CA ASN A 186 -13.73 -30.10 -9.93
C ASN A 186 -12.87 -31.29 -9.56
N LYS A 187 -11.64 -31.04 -9.12
CA LYS A 187 -10.72 -32.07 -8.61
C LYS A 187 -9.97 -31.51 -7.42
N TYR A 188 -10.48 -31.76 -6.21
CA TYR A 188 -9.86 -31.31 -4.97
C TYR A 188 -8.92 -32.38 -4.41
N PRO A 189 -7.71 -32.00 -3.96
CA PRO A 189 -6.75 -32.91 -3.37
C PRO A 189 -6.98 -33.03 -1.84
N THR A 190 -6.70 -34.20 -1.29
CA THR A 190 -6.68 -34.36 0.18
C THR A 190 -5.37 -33.86 0.79
N VAL A 191 -4.26 -33.92 0.03
CA VAL A 191 -2.94 -33.39 0.38
C VAL A 191 -2.78 -31.99 -0.17
N PHE A 192 -2.37 -31.02 0.66
CA PHE A 192 -2.15 -29.66 0.15
C PHE A 192 -1.13 -29.63 -1.01
N GLN A 193 -1.33 -28.70 -1.88
CA GLN A 193 -0.52 -28.48 -3.08
C GLN A 193 0.35 -27.26 -2.91
N VAL A 194 1.45 -27.20 -3.68
CA VAL A 194 2.40 -26.08 -3.72
C VAL A 194 2.63 -25.69 -5.16
N GLY A 195 2.54 -24.39 -5.45
CA GLY A 195 2.87 -23.80 -6.73
C GLY A 195 4.04 -22.81 -6.61
N ASP A 196 5.03 -22.95 -7.48
CA ASP A 196 6.10 -21.95 -7.62
C ASP A 196 5.64 -20.85 -8.57
N LEU A 197 5.69 -19.61 -8.09
CA LEU A 197 5.21 -18.41 -8.77
C LEU A 197 6.31 -17.34 -8.83
N VAL A 198 6.07 -16.31 -9.62
CA VAL A 198 6.83 -15.06 -9.59
C VAL A 198 5.91 -13.87 -9.40
N ILE A 199 6.37 -12.87 -8.67
CA ILE A 199 5.65 -11.60 -8.45
C ILE A 199 5.68 -10.77 -9.73
N PHE A 200 4.53 -10.24 -10.11
CA PHE A 200 4.39 -9.38 -11.30
C PHE A 200 4.71 -7.92 -10.97
N PRO A 201 5.24 -7.15 -11.95
CA PRO A 201 5.34 -5.70 -11.77
C PRO A 201 3.94 -5.06 -11.70
N ASP A 202 3.79 -4.01 -10.91
CA ASP A 202 2.53 -3.26 -10.77
C ASP A 202 1.98 -2.78 -12.13
N ALA A 203 2.88 -2.48 -13.08
CA ALA A 203 2.51 -2.13 -14.45
C ALA A 203 1.78 -3.24 -15.21
N SER A 204 1.95 -4.50 -14.80
CA SER A 204 1.28 -5.67 -15.37
C SER A 204 0.21 -6.25 -14.45
N CYS A 205 0.26 -5.96 -13.16
CA CYS A 205 -0.79 -6.32 -12.21
C CYS A 205 -2.03 -5.45 -12.45
N GLY A 206 -1.98 -4.15 -12.17
CA GLY A 206 -3.08 -3.20 -12.35
C GLY A 206 -2.79 -2.07 -13.36
N GLY A 207 -1.80 -2.22 -14.23
CA GLY A 207 -1.41 -1.19 -15.22
C GLY A 207 -1.64 -1.58 -16.68
N GLY A 208 -2.33 -2.70 -16.95
CA GLY A 208 -2.74 -3.13 -18.29
C GLY A 208 -1.62 -3.68 -19.19
N LYS A 209 -0.36 -3.72 -18.72
CA LYS A 209 0.76 -4.18 -19.53
C LYS A 209 0.91 -5.70 -19.47
N ARG A 210 1.28 -6.29 -20.60
CA ARG A 210 1.63 -7.71 -20.65
C ARG A 210 2.93 -7.98 -19.89
N ASN A 211 3.03 -9.17 -19.28
CA ASN A 211 4.25 -9.70 -18.70
C ASN A 211 4.58 -11.06 -19.31
N ARG A 212 5.86 -11.46 -19.25
CA ARG A 212 6.31 -12.76 -19.75
C ARG A 212 7.05 -13.51 -18.66
N VAL A 213 6.59 -14.73 -18.37
CA VAL A 213 7.19 -15.63 -17.41
C VAL A 213 7.51 -16.94 -18.14
N ASP A 214 8.78 -17.38 -18.11
CA ASP A 214 9.27 -18.62 -18.71
C ASP A 214 8.72 -18.93 -20.12
N GLY A 215 8.62 -17.89 -20.94
CA GLY A 215 8.18 -17.99 -22.33
C GLY A 215 6.67 -17.83 -22.54
N ILE A 216 5.85 -17.88 -21.52
CA ILE A 216 4.40 -17.66 -21.58
C ILE A 216 4.08 -16.18 -21.40
N ASN A 217 3.17 -15.64 -22.20
CA ASN A 217 2.69 -14.29 -22.10
C ASN A 217 1.43 -14.23 -21.24
N PHE A 218 1.44 -13.35 -20.25
CA PHE A 218 0.28 -13.03 -19.42
C PHE A 218 -0.25 -11.65 -19.80
N ASN A 219 -1.56 -11.49 -19.78
CA ASN A 219 -2.23 -10.20 -19.86
C ASN A 219 -2.13 -9.47 -18.50
N GLY A 220 -2.25 -8.15 -18.51
CA GLY A 220 -2.36 -7.35 -17.29
C GLY A 220 -3.79 -6.89 -17.06
N PHE A 221 -4.18 -6.78 -15.80
CA PHE A 221 -5.42 -6.11 -15.40
C PHE A 221 -5.28 -4.60 -15.51
N THR A 222 -6.41 -3.90 -15.65
CA THR A 222 -6.44 -2.43 -15.62
C THR A 222 -6.47 -1.91 -14.17
N ASP A 223 -6.22 -0.61 -13.98
CA ASP A 223 -6.31 0.08 -12.68
C ASP A 223 -7.73 0.14 -12.10
N ARG A 224 -8.75 -0.19 -12.91
CA ARG A 224 -10.14 -0.32 -12.46
C ARG A 224 -10.42 -1.70 -11.85
N GLU A 225 -9.68 -2.71 -12.26
CA GLU A 225 -9.84 -4.09 -11.81
C GLU A 225 -8.92 -4.38 -10.62
N VAL A 226 -7.68 -3.92 -10.66
CA VAL A 226 -6.67 -4.16 -9.63
C VAL A 226 -6.11 -2.85 -9.09
N ASN A 227 -6.29 -2.64 -7.78
CA ASN A 227 -5.66 -1.56 -7.05
C ASN A 227 -4.29 -2.01 -6.50
N ASN A 228 -3.21 -1.65 -7.17
CA ASN A 228 -1.84 -2.01 -6.78
C ASN A 228 -1.42 -1.54 -5.38
N THR A 229 -2.17 -0.60 -4.76
CA THR A 229 -1.87 -0.16 -3.38
C THR A 229 -2.14 -1.27 -2.37
N VAL A 230 -3.21 -2.06 -2.56
CA VAL A 230 -3.66 -3.11 -1.63
C VAL A 230 -3.69 -4.51 -2.26
N MET A 231 -3.36 -4.63 -3.54
CA MET A 231 -3.31 -5.88 -4.27
C MET A 231 -1.93 -6.12 -4.91
N ILE A 232 -1.58 -7.38 -5.09
CA ILE A 232 -0.35 -7.84 -5.75
C ILE A 232 -0.68 -9.05 -6.63
N CYS A 233 -0.01 -9.19 -7.75
CA CYS A 233 -0.24 -10.30 -8.68
C CYS A 233 0.95 -11.25 -8.72
N ALA A 234 0.65 -12.55 -8.87
CA ALA A 234 1.65 -13.58 -9.11
C ALA A 234 1.09 -14.71 -9.98
N ALA A 235 1.95 -15.32 -10.78
CA ALA A 235 1.66 -16.54 -11.52
C ALA A 235 2.97 -17.26 -11.79
N GLY A 236 2.90 -18.54 -12.12
CA GLY A 236 4.07 -19.35 -12.45
C GLY A 236 3.92 -20.13 -13.76
N VAL A 237 5.03 -20.70 -14.19
CA VAL A 237 5.07 -21.62 -15.32
C VAL A 237 5.98 -22.80 -14.92
N ASN A 238 5.48 -24.02 -15.04
CA ASN A 238 6.27 -25.20 -14.71
C ASN A 238 7.17 -25.64 -15.88
N SER A 239 8.03 -26.64 -15.62
CA SER A 239 8.96 -27.19 -16.63
C SER A 239 8.30 -27.76 -17.90
N SER A 240 6.99 -28.02 -17.86
CA SER A 240 6.18 -28.46 -19.00
C SER A 240 5.48 -27.32 -19.73
N LEU A 241 5.86 -26.06 -19.45
CA LEU A 241 5.27 -24.83 -19.97
C LEU A 241 3.76 -24.72 -19.68
N LYS A 242 3.34 -25.19 -18.52
CA LYS A 242 1.96 -25.05 -18.03
C LYS A 242 1.91 -23.95 -16.98
N ILE A 243 0.86 -23.12 -17.05
CA ILE A 243 0.63 -22.06 -16.08
C ILE A 243 0.30 -22.68 -14.71
N VAL A 244 1.03 -22.25 -13.68
CA VAL A 244 0.82 -22.60 -12.28
C VAL A 244 0.08 -21.46 -11.61
N ASP A 245 -1.03 -21.78 -10.94
CA ASP A 245 -1.89 -20.76 -10.34
C ASP A 245 -2.70 -21.32 -9.17
N ALA A 246 -3.10 -20.46 -8.24
CA ALA A 246 -4.12 -20.75 -7.21
C ALA A 246 -5.50 -20.92 -7.86
N CYS A 247 -6.39 -21.64 -7.19
CA CYS A 247 -7.73 -21.91 -7.70
C CYS A 247 -8.76 -21.96 -6.56
N GLN A 248 -10.04 -22.20 -6.87
CA GLN A 248 -11.12 -22.26 -5.89
C GLN A 248 -10.77 -23.25 -4.75
N GLY A 249 -10.86 -22.79 -3.51
CA GLY A 249 -10.48 -23.53 -2.31
C GLY A 249 -9.08 -23.20 -1.78
N ASP A 250 -8.20 -22.54 -2.57
CA ASP A 250 -6.94 -21.96 -2.09
C ASP A 250 -7.13 -20.57 -1.48
N SER A 251 -8.31 -19.97 -1.63
CA SER A 251 -8.74 -18.68 -1.07
C SER A 251 -8.31 -18.51 0.38
N GLY A 252 -7.73 -17.36 0.73
CA GLY A 252 -7.21 -17.08 2.07
C GLY A 252 -5.86 -17.72 2.37
N GLY A 253 -5.36 -18.59 1.50
CA GLY A 253 -4.05 -19.24 1.61
C GLY A 253 -2.89 -18.29 1.38
N PRO A 254 -1.66 -18.67 1.77
CA PRO A 254 -0.48 -17.83 1.74
C PRO A 254 0.15 -17.75 0.33
N LEU A 255 0.54 -16.53 -0.06
CA LEU A 255 1.63 -16.28 -1.01
C LEU A 255 2.87 -15.97 -0.17
N ILE A 256 3.94 -16.77 -0.36
CA ILE A 256 5.14 -16.75 0.47
C ILE A 256 6.34 -16.38 -0.40
N ALA A 257 7.11 -15.38 0.00
CA ALA A 257 8.41 -15.08 -0.58
C ALA A 257 9.51 -15.22 0.47
N THR A 258 10.72 -15.57 0.04
CA THR A 258 11.89 -15.72 0.92
C THR A 258 12.95 -14.71 0.54
N GLY A 259 13.43 -13.98 1.52
CA GLY A 259 14.49 -12.96 1.39
C GLY A 259 15.46 -13.00 2.56
N SER A 260 16.16 -11.88 2.81
CA SER A 260 17.20 -11.77 3.83
C SER A 260 16.73 -12.08 5.26
N ALA A 261 15.44 -11.79 5.57
CA ALA A 261 14.83 -12.08 6.88
C ALA A 261 14.02 -13.39 6.89
N GLY A 262 14.34 -14.34 5.99
CA GLY A 262 13.64 -15.63 5.88
C GLY A 262 12.30 -15.54 5.14
N PRO A 263 11.46 -16.59 5.23
CA PRO A 263 10.16 -16.61 4.57
C PRO A 263 9.19 -15.60 5.23
N LYS A 264 8.37 -14.93 4.40
CA LYS A 264 7.33 -14.00 4.84
C LYS A 264 6.03 -14.24 4.09
N LEU A 265 4.91 -14.00 4.75
CA LEU A 265 3.59 -13.91 4.14
C LEU A 265 3.50 -12.58 3.38
N VAL A 266 3.59 -12.63 2.05
CA VAL A 266 3.62 -11.41 1.20
C VAL A 266 2.26 -11.10 0.58
N GLY A 267 1.41 -12.13 0.40
CA GLY A 267 0.08 -12.00 -0.15
C GLY A 267 -0.87 -13.05 0.40
N ILE A 268 -2.17 -12.83 0.21
CA ILE A 268 -3.25 -13.74 0.57
C ILE A 268 -4.06 -14.01 -0.68
N VAL A 269 -4.29 -15.27 -1.02
CA VAL A 269 -5.09 -15.66 -2.20
C VAL A 269 -6.46 -15.00 -2.13
N SER A 270 -6.77 -14.16 -3.11
CA SER A 270 -8.01 -13.39 -3.17
C SER A 270 -8.88 -13.79 -4.35
N TRP A 271 -8.51 -13.46 -5.58
CA TRP A 271 -9.29 -13.78 -6.77
C TRP A 271 -8.43 -13.94 -8.04
N GLY A 272 -9.06 -14.35 -9.15
CA GLY A 272 -8.45 -14.45 -10.47
C GLY A 272 -9.52 -14.49 -11.55
N GLU A 273 -9.14 -14.25 -12.82
CA GLU A 273 -10.07 -14.31 -13.97
C GLU A 273 -10.60 -15.73 -14.15
N ASP A 274 -9.68 -16.70 -14.23
CA ASP A 274 -9.93 -18.14 -14.24
C ASP A 274 -8.65 -18.85 -13.74
N CYS A 275 -8.77 -20.09 -13.27
CA CYS A 275 -7.61 -20.82 -12.78
C CYS A 275 -6.65 -21.17 -13.93
N ALA A 276 -5.37 -20.83 -13.78
CA ALA A 276 -4.32 -21.00 -14.78
C ALA A 276 -4.65 -20.39 -16.14
N SER A 277 -5.31 -19.25 -16.12
CA SER A 277 -5.65 -18.46 -17.30
C SER A 277 -4.44 -17.67 -17.84
N SER A 278 -4.67 -16.85 -18.85
CA SER A 278 -3.66 -15.91 -19.34
C SER A 278 -3.54 -14.64 -18.48
N PHE A 279 -4.23 -14.54 -17.37
CA PHE A 279 -4.08 -13.49 -16.36
C PHE A 279 -3.40 -14.06 -15.11
N PRO A 280 -2.63 -13.27 -14.35
CA PRO A 280 -2.07 -13.71 -13.08
C PRO A 280 -3.14 -13.81 -12.00
N GLY A 281 -2.93 -14.63 -10.97
CA GLY A 281 -3.72 -14.60 -9.75
C GLY A 281 -3.51 -13.29 -9.00
N VAL A 282 -4.56 -12.81 -8.33
CA VAL A 282 -4.57 -11.58 -7.52
C VAL A 282 -4.63 -11.92 -6.05
N TYR A 283 -3.78 -11.28 -5.27
CA TYR A 283 -3.57 -11.51 -3.84
C TYR A 283 -3.71 -10.19 -3.09
N SER A 284 -4.24 -10.21 -1.85
CA SER A 284 -4.18 -9.05 -0.97
C SER A 284 -2.73 -8.77 -0.58
N ARG A 285 -2.26 -7.53 -0.75
CA ARG A 285 -0.87 -7.10 -0.49
C ARG A 285 -0.65 -6.91 1.01
N VAL A 286 -0.06 -7.91 1.68
CA VAL A 286 0.08 -7.97 3.15
C VAL A 286 0.81 -6.75 3.72
N SER A 287 1.89 -6.31 3.09
CA SER A 287 2.67 -5.16 3.57
C SER A 287 1.85 -3.87 3.67
N SER A 288 0.90 -3.65 2.77
CA SER A 288 0.02 -2.47 2.80
C SER A 288 -1.09 -2.56 3.84
N LEU A 289 -1.42 -3.77 4.29
CA LEU A 289 -2.49 -4.06 5.25
C LEU A 289 -1.96 -4.31 6.68
N SER A 290 -0.68 -4.02 6.91
CA SER A 290 0.02 -4.27 8.18
C SER A 290 -0.61 -3.56 9.38
N ALA A 291 -1.15 -2.36 9.22
CA ALA A 291 -1.83 -1.63 10.29
C ALA A 291 -3.06 -2.38 10.82
N PHE A 292 -3.85 -2.98 9.92
CA PHE A 292 -4.97 -3.84 10.29
C PHE A 292 -4.49 -5.11 11.01
N LEU A 293 -3.48 -5.80 10.46
CA LEU A 293 -2.93 -7.02 11.04
C LEU A 293 -2.39 -6.81 12.46
N GLN A 294 -1.76 -5.66 12.72
CA GLN A 294 -1.29 -5.29 14.05
C GLN A 294 -2.46 -5.01 15.00
N GLY A 295 -3.43 -4.22 14.57
CA GLY A 295 -4.63 -3.93 15.35
C GLY A 295 -5.45 -5.17 15.70
N ALA A 296 -5.43 -6.18 14.84
CA ALA A 296 -6.09 -7.47 15.04
C ALA A 296 -5.21 -8.55 15.72
N GLY A 297 -3.98 -8.21 16.12
CA GLY A 297 -3.08 -9.12 16.85
C GLY A 297 -2.38 -10.19 16.00
N ALA A 298 -2.46 -10.08 14.67
CA ALA A 298 -1.81 -11.03 13.75
C ALA A 298 -0.36 -10.65 13.39
N MET A 299 0.08 -9.46 13.80
CA MET A 299 1.43 -8.93 13.64
C MET A 299 1.81 -8.18 14.91
N PRO A 300 3.07 -8.26 15.41
CA PRO A 300 3.50 -7.50 16.57
C PRO A 300 3.27 -5.99 16.38
N ALA A 301 2.66 -5.35 17.37
CA ALA A 301 2.53 -3.91 17.41
C ALA A 301 3.90 -3.25 17.58
N SER A 302 4.14 -2.13 16.91
CA SER A 302 5.41 -1.39 16.99
C SER A 302 5.21 0.10 16.85
N ALA A 303 6.17 0.88 17.35
CA ALA A 303 6.28 2.30 17.02
C ALA A 303 6.46 2.48 15.50
N PRO A 304 6.06 3.63 14.91
CA PRO A 304 6.30 3.90 13.50
C PRO A 304 7.81 3.88 13.21
N LYS A 305 8.25 3.07 12.24
CA LYS A 305 9.69 2.84 11.98
C LYS A 305 10.29 3.80 10.97
N THR A 306 9.46 4.43 10.15
CA THR A 306 9.89 5.37 9.11
C THR A 306 9.36 6.77 9.37
N ALA A 307 10.18 7.76 9.03
CA ALA A 307 9.79 9.16 9.11
C ALA A 307 8.60 9.47 8.19
N PRO A 308 7.70 10.40 8.56
CA PRO A 308 6.63 10.82 7.67
C PRO A 308 7.19 11.59 6.48
N THR A 309 6.50 11.50 5.34
CA THR A 309 6.72 12.40 4.21
C THR A 309 6.17 13.78 4.56
N VAL A 310 6.98 14.82 4.37
CA VAL A 310 6.63 16.19 4.73
C VAL A 310 6.53 17.05 3.48
N TYR A 311 5.49 17.86 3.41
CA TYR A 311 5.32 18.90 2.40
C TYR A 311 5.02 20.23 3.07
N VAL A 312 5.76 21.31 2.73
CA VAL A 312 5.65 22.62 3.35
C VAL A 312 5.16 23.64 2.34
N ILE A 313 4.10 24.37 2.70
CA ILE A 313 3.56 25.51 1.91
C ILE A 313 3.89 26.79 2.66
N PRO A 314 4.79 27.63 2.14
CA PRO A 314 5.08 28.94 2.72
C PRO A 314 3.94 29.92 2.41
N LEU A 315 3.44 30.57 3.47
CA LEU A 315 2.41 31.60 3.41
C LEU A 315 2.94 32.88 4.08
N PHE A 316 2.12 33.94 4.19
CA PHE A 316 2.50 35.17 4.86
C PHE A 316 2.64 34.96 6.38
N GLY A 317 3.88 35.04 6.88
CA GLY A 317 4.19 34.80 8.28
C GLY A 317 3.80 33.42 8.82
N GLU A 318 3.57 32.44 7.92
CA GLU A 318 3.08 31.12 8.24
C GLU A 318 3.79 30.06 7.40
N LEU A 319 4.03 28.90 8.00
CA LEU A 319 4.35 27.66 7.29
C LEU A 319 3.22 26.65 7.55
N LYS A 320 2.54 26.24 6.49
CA LYS A 320 1.53 25.18 6.53
C LYS A 320 2.18 23.86 6.18
N ILE A 321 2.10 22.88 7.07
CA ILE A 321 2.87 21.66 6.99
C ILE A 321 1.90 20.49 6.85
N SER A 322 2.03 19.73 5.77
CA SER A 322 1.32 18.47 5.54
C SER A 322 2.27 17.31 5.79
N MET A 323 1.83 16.34 6.57
CA MET A 323 2.61 15.16 6.94
C MET A 323 1.81 13.92 6.57
N THR A 324 2.46 12.98 5.91
CA THR A 324 1.85 11.69 5.55
C THR A 324 2.72 10.59 6.12
N GLY A 325 2.15 9.78 7.00
CA GLY A 325 2.83 8.65 7.59
C GLY A 325 3.03 7.55 6.56
N ASN A 326 4.10 6.79 6.71
CA ASN A 326 4.22 5.54 6.00
C ASN A 326 3.32 4.49 6.68
N LEU A 327 2.72 3.60 5.89
CA LEU A 327 1.73 2.61 6.33
C LEU A 327 2.35 1.45 7.13
N GLY A 328 3.62 1.58 7.57
CA GLY A 328 4.34 0.59 8.36
C GLY A 328 4.19 0.79 9.86
N GLY A 329 3.85 -0.26 10.56
CA GLY A 329 3.70 -0.26 12.00
C GLY A 329 2.24 -0.08 12.45
N THR A 330 2.02 -0.08 13.76
CA THR A 330 0.73 0.23 14.38
C THR A 330 0.27 1.61 13.92
N ALA A 331 -1.03 1.78 13.70
CA ALA A 331 -1.61 3.00 13.17
C ALA A 331 -1.06 4.27 13.84
N VAL A 332 -0.65 5.25 13.05
CA VAL A 332 -0.21 6.56 13.54
C VAL A 332 -1.41 7.26 14.17
N THR A 333 -1.23 7.74 15.39
CA THR A 333 -2.26 8.49 16.13
C THR A 333 -1.99 9.99 16.15
N GLN A 334 -0.74 10.41 15.92
CA GLN A 334 -0.32 11.81 15.94
C GLN A 334 0.85 12.07 15.01
N TYR A 335 0.91 13.27 14.46
CA TYR A 335 2.08 13.88 13.84
C TYR A 335 2.54 15.08 14.65
N ALA A 336 3.84 15.31 14.71
CA ALA A 336 4.44 16.54 15.23
C ALA A 336 5.45 17.08 14.22
N ALA A 337 5.30 18.34 13.83
CA ALA A 337 6.28 19.06 13.04
C ALA A 337 7.05 20.06 13.91
N THR A 338 8.36 20.05 13.78
CA THR A 338 9.29 20.97 14.43
C THR A 338 9.83 21.95 13.39
N VAL A 339 9.68 23.24 13.66
CA VAL A 339 10.15 24.33 12.81
C VAL A 339 11.20 25.13 13.57
N VAL A 340 12.41 25.20 13.05
CA VAL A 340 13.55 25.85 13.69
C VAL A 340 14.07 26.97 12.80
N GLY A 341 14.21 28.17 13.34
CA GLY A 341 14.75 29.31 12.62
C GLY A 341 14.75 30.59 13.48
N PRO A 342 14.94 31.77 12.87
CA PRO A 342 15.05 33.01 13.57
C PRO A 342 13.81 33.32 14.45
N SER A 343 14.06 33.81 15.66
CA SER A 343 12.99 34.23 16.58
C SER A 343 12.30 35.50 16.07
N PRO A 344 10.97 35.58 16.07
CA PRO A 344 10.24 36.79 15.71
C PRO A 344 10.52 38.00 16.62
N SER A 345 10.92 37.77 17.87
CA SER A 345 11.27 38.81 18.84
C SER A 345 12.70 39.33 18.69
N ASP A 346 13.61 38.47 18.22
CA ASP A 346 15.03 38.80 17.97
C ASP A 346 15.58 37.89 16.85
N PRO A 347 15.72 38.40 15.62
CA PRO A 347 16.17 37.60 14.46
C PRO A 347 17.61 37.05 14.60
N THR A 348 18.39 37.53 15.53
CA THR A 348 19.74 37.03 15.81
C THR A 348 19.77 35.75 16.64
N THR A 349 18.63 35.40 17.26
CA THR A 349 18.46 34.18 18.05
C THR A 349 17.63 33.15 17.31
N THR A 350 17.84 31.86 17.63
CA THR A 350 17.07 30.75 17.06
C THR A 350 15.95 30.37 18.00
N GLN A 351 14.77 30.13 17.42
CA GLN A 351 13.59 29.64 18.15
C GLN A 351 13.05 28.36 17.50
N THR A 352 12.50 27.50 18.33
CA THR A 352 11.83 26.27 17.93
C THR A 352 10.31 26.41 18.12
N PHE A 353 9.56 26.10 17.07
CA PHE A 353 8.11 26.02 17.09
C PHE A 353 7.68 24.59 16.83
N ILE A 354 6.59 24.15 17.44
CA ILE A 354 6.05 22.81 17.26
C ILE A 354 4.57 22.92 16.95
N CYS A 355 4.10 22.17 15.95
CA CYS A 355 2.67 21.98 15.72
C CYS A 355 2.32 20.50 15.61
N PHE A 356 1.09 20.17 16.00
CA PHE A 356 0.57 18.81 16.03
C PHE A 356 -0.60 18.63 15.07
N ALA A 357 -0.75 17.42 14.52
CA ALA A 357 -1.89 17.04 13.72
C ALA A 357 -2.27 15.58 14.00
N ALA A 358 -3.55 15.28 14.00
CA ALA A 358 -4.04 13.90 13.95
C ALA A 358 -4.23 13.46 12.51
N PRO A 359 -4.03 12.16 12.18
CA PRO A 359 -4.38 11.62 10.88
C PRO A 359 -5.88 11.75 10.62
N THR A 360 -6.27 12.00 9.39
CA THR A 360 -7.68 12.04 9.01
C THR A 360 -8.25 10.62 8.87
N LYS A 361 -9.55 10.44 9.10
CA LYS A 361 -10.23 9.13 8.97
C LYS A 361 -10.12 8.50 7.57
N ARG A 362 -9.81 9.29 6.53
CA ARG A 362 -9.75 8.84 5.13
C ARG A 362 -8.34 8.78 4.55
N SER A 363 -7.34 9.26 5.29
CA SER A 363 -5.94 9.22 4.85
C SER A 363 -5.02 9.23 6.06
N ALA A 364 -3.91 8.52 5.97
CA ALA A 364 -2.85 8.56 6.98
C ALA A 364 -2.07 9.88 6.92
N SER A 365 -2.75 11.01 6.72
CA SER A 365 -2.14 12.33 6.61
C SER A 365 -2.74 13.30 7.62
N GLY A 366 -1.89 14.17 8.17
CA GLY A 366 -2.26 15.27 9.05
C GLY A 366 -1.69 16.59 8.55
N MET A 367 -2.29 17.69 8.98
CA MET A 367 -1.86 19.03 8.59
C MET A 367 -1.90 19.97 9.78
N CYS A 368 -0.83 20.73 9.99
CA CYS A 368 -0.77 21.80 10.97
C CYS A 368 -0.12 23.07 10.41
N SER A 369 -0.18 24.16 11.12
CA SER A 369 0.40 25.45 10.75
C SER A 369 1.19 26.06 11.89
N VAL A 370 2.30 26.69 11.58
CA VAL A 370 3.09 27.53 12.47
C VAL A 370 2.97 28.97 12.01
N PHE A 371 2.51 29.84 12.89
CA PHE A 371 2.21 31.26 12.62
C PHE A 371 3.24 32.18 13.30
N GLY A 372 3.23 33.45 12.90
CA GLY A 372 4.06 34.50 13.48
C GLY A 372 5.52 34.43 13.10
N LEU A 373 5.86 33.72 12.03
CA LEU A 373 7.21 33.58 11.52
C LEU A 373 7.65 34.83 10.74
N LEU A 374 8.94 35.14 10.81
CA LEU A 374 9.53 36.24 10.03
C LEU A 374 9.52 35.92 8.54
N THR A 375 8.99 36.85 7.74
CA THR A 375 9.01 36.74 6.28
C THR A 375 10.41 36.97 5.73
N GLY A 376 10.75 36.25 4.67
CA GLY A 376 12.08 36.35 4.03
C GLY A 376 13.20 35.58 4.72
N PHE A 377 12.97 35.04 5.91
CA PHE A 377 13.94 34.18 6.62
C PHE A 377 13.66 32.70 6.41
N GLN A 378 14.74 31.92 6.36
CA GLN A 378 14.65 30.46 6.16
C GLN A 378 14.45 29.74 7.48
N TYR A 379 13.53 28.79 7.50
CA TYR A 379 13.24 27.87 8.61
C TYR A 379 13.47 26.43 8.16
N ALA A 380 14.04 25.62 9.04
CA ALA A 380 14.18 24.17 8.87
C ALA A 380 12.95 23.47 9.46
N VAL A 381 12.30 22.63 8.69
CA VAL A 381 11.10 21.86 9.10
C VAL A 381 11.43 20.39 9.10
N THR A 382 11.26 19.73 10.23
CA THR A 382 11.31 18.27 10.39
C THR A 382 10.00 17.77 10.98
N ALA A 383 9.66 16.51 10.81
CA ALA A 383 8.48 15.93 11.42
C ALA A 383 8.70 14.48 11.86
N ILE A 384 7.91 14.06 12.83
CA ILE A 384 7.78 12.69 13.30
C ILE A 384 6.32 12.26 13.23
N SER A 385 6.09 10.96 13.10
CA SER A 385 4.82 10.31 13.37
C SER A 385 4.92 9.55 14.69
N ALA A 386 3.80 9.43 15.42
CA ALA A 386 3.77 8.78 16.73
C ALA A 386 2.52 7.90 16.88
N ASN A 387 2.66 6.89 17.71
CA ASN A 387 1.55 6.11 18.29
C ASN A 387 1.83 5.87 19.78
N GLU A 388 1.00 5.07 20.45
CA GLU A 388 1.13 4.75 21.87
C GLU A 388 2.42 3.99 22.23
N LEU A 389 3.09 3.38 21.25
CA LEU A 389 4.31 2.60 21.45
C LEU A 389 5.59 3.39 21.18
N GLY A 390 5.48 4.62 20.68
CA GLY A 390 6.62 5.50 20.47
C GLY A 390 6.55 6.35 19.20
N ASN A 391 7.68 6.96 18.88
CA ASN A 391 7.86 7.88 17.76
C ASN A 391 8.65 7.23 16.62
N SER A 392 8.40 7.68 15.40
CA SER A 392 9.27 7.42 14.25
C SER A 392 10.60 8.17 14.37
N PRO A 393 11.61 7.82 13.55
CA PRO A 393 12.68 8.75 13.23
C PRO A 393 12.13 10.09 12.71
N ALA A 394 12.88 11.17 12.87
CA ALA A 394 12.55 12.45 12.27
C ALA A 394 12.79 12.42 10.76
N SER A 395 11.98 13.18 10.00
CA SER A 395 12.21 13.39 8.57
C SER A 395 13.50 14.19 8.34
N GLU A 396 14.07 14.06 7.15
CA GLU A 396 15.09 15.01 6.69
C GLU A 396 14.53 16.45 6.74
N PRO A 397 15.36 17.45 7.05
CA PRO A 397 14.92 18.82 7.14
C PRO A 397 14.55 19.39 5.77
N ILE A 398 13.35 19.98 5.70
CA ILE A 398 12.89 20.75 4.54
C ILE A 398 13.04 22.23 4.88
N PHE A 399 13.74 22.97 4.03
CA PHE A 399 13.94 24.41 4.19
C PHE A 399 12.84 25.19 3.51
N ALA A 400 12.15 26.06 4.24
CA ALA A 400 11.07 26.89 3.73
C ALA A 400 11.19 28.34 4.24
N THR A 401 10.78 29.29 3.41
CA THR A 401 10.84 30.72 3.71
C THR A 401 9.43 31.31 3.66
N PRO A 402 8.85 31.75 4.81
CA PRO A 402 7.57 32.46 4.80
C PRO A 402 7.61 33.67 3.87
N THR A 403 6.54 33.88 3.11
CA THR A 403 6.45 34.92 2.08
C THR A 403 5.82 36.19 2.65
N ASP A 404 6.15 37.32 2.04
CA ASP A 404 5.47 38.59 2.33
C ASP A 404 4.04 38.58 1.76
N GLN A 405 3.19 39.50 2.31
CA GLN A 405 1.87 39.72 1.72
C GLN A 405 2.00 40.19 0.28
N PRO A 406 1.08 39.83 -0.60
CA PRO A 406 1.01 40.44 -1.91
C PRO A 406 0.69 41.95 -1.76
N ILE A 407 1.18 42.74 -2.71
CA ILE A 407 0.86 44.17 -2.82
C ILE A 407 -0.01 44.34 -4.06
N ALA A 408 -1.21 44.89 -3.89
CA ALA A 408 -2.07 45.19 -5.04
C ALA A 408 -1.53 46.36 -5.83
N GLY A 409 -1.59 46.27 -7.13
CA GLY A 409 -1.27 47.37 -8.02
C GLY A 409 -2.24 48.55 -7.87
N GLU A 410 -2.04 49.64 -8.57
CA GLU A 410 -2.87 50.83 -8.52
C GLU A 410 -3.67 51.04 -9.80
N ILE A 411 -4.89 51.60 -9.68
CA ILE A 411 -5.67 52.04 -10.83
C ILE A 411 -5.12 53.37 -11.30
N THR A 412 -4.42 53.37 -12.43
CA THR A 412 -3.78 54.58 -12.98
C THR A 412 -4.77 55.47 -13.75
N SER A 413 -5.61 54.85 -14.58
CA SER A 413 -6.63 55.57 -15.33
C SER A 413 -7.92 54.80 -15.54
N VAL A 414 -9.02 55.50 -15.80
CA VAL A 414 -10.34 54.88 -16.08
C VAL A 414 -10.96 55.62 -17.27
N LYS A 415 -11.42 54.88 -18.28
CA LYS A 415 -12.11 55.41 -19.46
C LYS A 415 -13.48 54.72 -19.61
N PHE A 416 -14.54 55.50 -19.55
CA PHE A 416 -15.90 55.01 -19.73
C PHE A 416 -16.30 54.97 -21.21
N SER A 417 -17.08 53.96 -21.58
CA SER A 417 -17.77 53.83 -22.86
C SER A 417 -19.14 53.16 -22.61
N GLY A 418 -20.19 53.97 -22.53
CA GLY A 418 -21.49 53.52 -22.14
C GLY A 418 -21.48 52.87 -20.74
N LEU A 419 -21.99 51.65 -20.61
CA LEU A 419 -22.02 50.88 -19.35
C LEU A 419 -20.72 50.10 -19.08
N ARG A 420 -19.61 50.40 -19.79
CA ARG A 420 -18.32 49.75 -19.64
C ARG A 420 -17.28 50.76 -19.22
N ALA A 421 -16.34 50.33 -18.39
CA ALA A 421 -15.16 51.13 -18.08
C ALA A 421 -13.92 50.24 -18.29
N ARG A 422 -12.92 50.80 -19.02
CA ARG A 422 -11.57 50.27 -19.13
C ARG A 422 -10.72 50.88 -18.01
N PHE A 423 -10.10 50.06 -17.24
CA PHE A 423 -9.16 50.41 -16.20
C PHE A 423 -7.74 50.07 -16.69
N ASN A 424 -6.81 51.00 -16.62
CA ASN A 424 -5.39 50.73 -16.72
C ASN A 424 -4.84 50.69 -15.30
N VAL A 425 -3.94 49.77 -15.05
CA VAL A 425 -3.43 49.47 -13.71
C VAL A 425 -1.92 49.29 -13.74
N THR A 426 -1.27 49.50 -12.61
CA THR A 426 0.10 49.03 -12.42
C THR A 426 0.06 47.54 -12.04
N PRO A 427 1.12 46.77 -12.35
CA PRO A 427 1.20 45.37 -11.90
C PRO A 427 1.14 45.24 -10.38
N SER A 428 0.44 44.21 -9.88
CA SER A 428 0.51 43.79 -8.48
C SER A 428 1.79 42.98 -8.24
N ILE A 429 2.31 43.03 -7.02
CA ILE A 429 3.49 42.27 -6.59
C ILE A 429 3.03 41.07 -5.79
N ALA A 430 3.31 39.87 -6.30
CA ALA A 430 2.90 38.60 -5.67
C ALA A 430 3.88 38.12 -4.59
N ASN A 431 5.02 38.77 -4.41
CA ASN A 431 6.06 38.44 -3.41
C ASN A 431 6.44 36.94 -3.40
N LYS A 432 6.75 36.40 -4.59
CA LYS A 432 7.10 34.97 -4.83
C LYS A 432 5.98 33.98 -4.60
N SER A 433 4.77 34.43 -4.23
CA SER A 433 3.62 33.55 -4.06
C SER A 433 2.81 33.41 -5.35
N ARG A 434 2.18 32.24 -5.57
CA ARG A 434 1.38 32.00 -6.78
C ARG A 434 0.10 32.83 -6.77
N ILE A 435 -0.14 33.60 -7.86
CA ILE A 435 -1.37 34.35 -8.02
C ILE A 435 -2.53 33.41 -8.33
N LYS A 436 -3.55 33.40 -7.48
CA LYS A 436 -4.84 32.71 -7.71
C LYS A 436 -5.79 33.55 -8.55
N THR A 437 -5.95 34.80 -8.17
CA THR A 437 -6.80 35.76 -8.91
C THR A 437 -6.26 37.19 -8.77
N GLU A 438 -6.43 37.98 -9.82
CA GLU A 438 -6.20 39.43 -9.81
C GLU A 438 -7.33 40.12 -10.57
N ARG A 439 -8.07 41.02 -9.91
CA ARG A 439 -9.29 41.62 -10.46
C ARG A 439 -9.43 43.07 -10.08
N VAL A 440 -10.01 43.86 -10.97
CA VAL A 440 -10.66 45.13 -10.59
C VAL A 440 -12.08 44.82 -10.09
N ILE A 441 -12.40 45.32 -8.90
CA ILE A 441 -13.72 45.15 -8.25
C ILE A 441 -14.29 46.55 -8.02
N CYS A 442 -15.48 46.79 -8.55
CA CYS A 442 -16.19 48.06 -8.45
C CYS A 442 -17.50 47.86 -7.70
N THR A 443 -17.62 48.49 -6.54
CA THR A 443 -18.83 48.50 -5.68
C THR A 443 -19.57 49.82 -5.88
N PRO A 444 -20.85 49.84 -6.17
CA PRO A 444 -21.62 51.07 -6.38
C PRO A 444 -21.71 51.87 -5.08
N VAL A 445 -21.73 53.21 -5.22
CA VAL A 445 -22.04 54.12 -4.11
C VAL A 445 -23.55 54.25 -4.05
N GLY A 446 -24.19 53.45 -3.15
CA GLY A 446 -25.65 53.32 -3.07
C GLY A 446 -26.10 51.90 -3.42
N ALA A 447 -27.37 51.69 -3.66
CA ALA A 447 -27.92 50.39 -4.03
C ALA A 447 -27.43 49.93 -5.39
N GLY A 448 -27.06 48.66 -5.52
CA GLY A 448 -26.62 48.07 -6.79
C GLY A 448 -25.65 46.91 -6.59
N ALA A 449 -25.40 46.15 -7.66
CA ALA A 449 -24.53 44.99 -7.61
C ALA A 449 -23.05 45.38 -7.85
N THR A 450 -22.14 44.81 -7.07
CA THR A 450 -20.70 44.84 -7.30
C THR A 450 -20.39 44.17 -8.63
N ARG A 451 -19.46 44.77 -9.38
CA ARG A 451 -19.00 44.29 -10.69
C ARG A 451 -17.48 44.09 -10.65
N SER A 452 -17.01 43.07 -11.34
CA SER A 452 -15.57 42.85 -11.40
C SER A 452 -15.12 42.32 -12.76
N ALA A 453 -13.84 42.53 -13.05
CA ALA A 453 -13.17 41.98 -14.23
C ALA A 453 -11.75 41.52 -13.87
N ARG A 454 -11.30 40.43 -14.48
CA ARG A 454 -9.91 39.97 -14.39
C ARG A 454 -8.97 40.98 -15.06
N ILE A 455 -7.81 41.23 -14.47
CA ILE A 455 -6.76 42.00 -15.05
C ILE A 455 -5.98 41.12 -16.04
N SER A 456 -5.68 41.69 -17.22
CA SER A 456 -4.87 41.07 -18.25
C SER A 456 -4.09 42.16 -18.95
N HIS A 457 -2.78 41.99 -19.09
CA HIS A 457 -1.90 42.97 -19.72
C HIS A 457 -2.13 44.38 -19.16
N GLU A 458 -2.06 44.52 -17.83
CA GLU A 458 -2.20 45.80 -17.10
C GLU A 458 -3.52 46.54 -17.37
N SER A 459 -4.53 45.85 -17.80
CA SER A 459 -5.85 46.44 -18.02
C SER A 459 -7.00 45.47 -17.65
N ALA A 460 -8.15 46.07 -17.33
CA ALA A 460 -9.38 45.34 -17.10
C ALA A 460 -10.57 46.09 -17.70
N VAL A 461 -11.59 45.36 -18.20
CA VAL A 461 -12.84 45.97 -18.69
C VAL A 461 -13.98 45.51 -17.83
N VAL A 462 -14.43 46.34 -16.90
CA VAL A 462 -15.61 46.09 -16.07
C VAL A 462 -16.86 46.50 -16.85
N ARG A 463 -17.87 45.61 -16.90
CA ARG A 463 -19.11 45.80 -17.67
C ARG A 463 -20.30 45.97 -16.74
N ASN A 464 -21.42 46.45 -17.31
CA ASN A 464 -22.69 46.64 -16.63
C ASN A 464 -22.60 47.56 -15.40
N LEU A 465 -21.85 48.66 -15.55
CA LEU A 465 -21.77 49.73 -14.57
C LEU A 465 -22.96 50.68 -14.76
N THR A 466 -24.09 50.38 -14.10
CA THR A 466 -25.39 51.06 -14.26
C THR A 466 -25.52 52.30 -13.36
N GLN A 467 -24.71 52.39 -12.30
CA GLN A 467 -24.74 53.54 -11.37
C GLN A 467 -23.82 54.66 -11.83
N SER A 468 -24.06 55.86 -11.35
CA SER A 468 -23.27 57.05 -11.68
C SER A 468 -21.92 57.10 -10.93
N ARG A 469 -21.78 56.37 -9.82
CA ARG A 469 -20.58 56.44 -8.97
C ARG A 469 -20.24 55.04 -8.44
N TYR A 470 -18.95 54.67 -8.51
CA TYR A 470 -18.40 53.43 -7.98
C TYR A 470 -17.14 53.67 -7.16
N ARG A 471 -16.93 52.83 -6.14
CA ARG A 471 -15.64 52.66 -5.46
C ARG A 471 -14.96 51.42 -6.04
N CYS A 472 -13.81 51.59 -6.67
CA CYS A 472 -13.11 50.50 -7.32
C CYS A 472 -11.77 50.27 -6.64
N VAL A 473 -11.40 48.99 -6.48
CA VAL A 473 -10.12 48.52 -5.99
C VAL A 473 -9.57 47.46 -6.92
N ILE A 474 -8.26 47.26 -6.90
CA ILE A 474 -7.62 46.05 -7.40
C ILE A 474 -7.52 45.10 -6.23
N ARG A 475 -7.98 43.87 -6.40
CA ARG A 475 -7.75 42.78 -5.43
C ARG A 475 -6.86 41.73 -6.07
N ILE A 476 -5.71 41.48 -5.44
CA ILE A 476 -4.87 40.33 -5.71
C ILE A 476 -5.09 39.29 -4.60
N VAL A 477 -5.23 38.01 -5.00
CA VAL A 477 -5.27 36.87 -4.12
C VAL A 477 -4.17 35.91 -4.54
N THR A 478 -3.31 35.56 -3.62
CA THR A 478 -2.22 34.60 -3.79
C THR A 478 -2.40 33.44 -2.84
N GLU A 479 -1.48 32.48 -2.84
CA GLU A 479 -1.43 31.42 -1.81
C GLU A 479 -1.06 32.00 -0.44
N ALA A 480 -0.25 33.07 -0.40
CA ALA A 480 0.19 33.75 0.83
C ALA A 480 -0.84 34.70 1.41
N GLY A 481 -1.96 34.99 0.75
CA GLY A 481 -2.98 35.91 1.24
C GLY A 481 -3.56 36.79 0.14
N SER A 482 -4.21 37.90 0.56
CA SER A 482 -4.80 38.86 -0.36
C SER A 482 -4.48 40.30 0.04
N ALA A 483 -4.41 41.19 -0.95
CA ALA A 483 -4.31 42.63 -0.75
C ALA A 483 -5.26 43.37 -1.66
N ASP A 484 -5.75 44.52 -1.18
CA ASP A 484 -6.53 45.48 -1.95
C ASP A 484 -5.75 46.77 -2.16
N SER A 485 -5.87 47.35 -3.34
CA SER A 485 -5.34 48.70 -3.61
C SER A 485 -6.10 49.80 -2.86
N PRO A 486 -5.58 51.00 -2.76
CA PRO A 486 -6.36 52.15 -2.36
C PRO A 486 -7.64 52.28 -3.20
N ILE A 487 -8.72 52.75 -2.55
CA ILE A 487 -10.02 52.90 -3.21
C ILE A 487 -9.94 54.09 -4.19
N LYS A 488 -10.24 53.81 -5.46
CA LYS A 488 -10.43 54.83 -6.47
C LYS A 488 -11.93 55.07 -6.72
N THR A 489 -12.43 56.22 -6.37
CA THR A 489 -13.80 56.63 -6.72
C THR A 489 -13.86 57.05 -8.18
N VAL A 490 -14.72 56.39 -8.95
CA VAL A 490 -14.91 56.66 -10.36
C VAL A 490 -16.35 57.14 -10.61
N ARG A 491 -16.50 58.08 -11.52
CA ARG A 491 -17.80 58.63 -11.96
C ARG A 491 -17.96 58.31 -13.44
N ARG A 492 -19.14 57.83 -13.78
CA ARG A 492 -19.55 57.62 -15.17
C ARG A 492 -20.03 58.89 -15.81
#